data_c06809ee48914fc8d196e8627536c1af
#
_entry.id   c06809ee48914fc8d196e8627536c1af
#
_cell.length_a   1.000
_cell.length_b   1.000
_cell.length_c   1.000
_cell.angle_alpha   90.00
_cell.angle_beta   90.00
_cell.angle_gamma   90.00
#
_symmetry.space_group_name_H-M   'P 1'
#
loop_
_entity.id
_entity.type
_entity.pdbx_description
1 polymer ?
#
loop_
_entity_poly.entity_id
_entity_poly.type
_entity_poly.pdbx_seq_one_letter_code
_entity_poly.pdbx_strand_id
1 'polypeptide(L)'
;MRVLKLDQSNLLPFRTMAALLCLCAVGLSVSAAEKPADKKADTSADTAPRADSQDWPSFRNGNLQQGVARTTLPEKLDLLWKYPSSDGIASTAAIVGDKVYMAGLNGYVECLELKTGKPVWEYRSIENPDPKKFAPGFKSSPLVTANGVYLGDEDGVFHAIDRATGKRLWMFKADAEIISSANITGDKILFGSYDNFLYCLNVKDGSLVWKFETDGYVNCSPAIVDHFTFVTGCDEQLRVIDIDTGKQHSQMPLMTYLIASPAIWEDDLYVGTYASEIISVDWKESKVVWSYKDPKKEYPYHSSAAITETHVVAGGRDKQVHCVERKTGKPIWKISTRGRVDSSPVILGNRVFVGSSDGNLYEFDLKNGNTLWKKNLGDDITASPAIGQGHLIIGTESRNGALYCFGKK
;
A
#
# COMPACT_ATOMS: atom_id res chain seq x y z
N MET A 1 53.60 -28.79 -8.70
CA MET A 1 54.56 -29.15 -9.74
C MET A 1 53.82 -29.25 -11.07
N ARG A 2 53.91 -28.29 -11.84
CA ARG A 2 54.22 -27.91 -13.20
C ARG A 2 53.58 -26.58 -13.57
N VAL A 3 54.49 -25.63 -13.65
CA VAL A 3 54.36 -24.30 -14.25
C VAL A 3 54.44 -24.45 -15.74
N LEU A 4 53.69 -23.74 -16.54
CA LEU A 4 54.09 -23.33 -17.86
C LEU A 4 53.54 -21.93 -18.17
N LYS A 5 54.55 -21.14 -18.63
CA LYS A 5 54.61 -19.73 -18.91
C LYS A 5 54.05 -19.37 -20.28
N LEU A 6 53.51 -18.13 -20.34
CA LEU A 6 53.69 -17.05 -21.35
C LEU A 6 53.99 -17.41 -22.83
N ASP A 7 53.25 -16.80 -23.75
CA ASP A 7 53.91 -16.05 -24.81
C ASP A 7 53.08 -14.82 -25.22
N GLN A 8 53.80 -13.68 -25.31
CA GLN A 8 53.39 -12.41 -25.91
C GLN A 8 53.92 -12.40 -27.34
N SER A 9 53.19 -11.80 -28.26
CA SER A 9 53.70 -10.90 -29.30
C SER A 9 52.73 -10.79 -30.48
N ASN A 10 52.23 -9.60 -30.78
CA ASN A 10 52.58 -8.86 -31.98
C ASN A 10 51.77 -7.55 -32.12
N LEU A 11 52.56 -6.51 -32.22
CA LEU A 11 52.21 -5.11 -32.42
C LEU A 11 52.23 -4.71 -33.90
N LEU A 12 51.25 -3.84 -34.32
CA LEU A 12 51.37 -2.70 -35.25
C LEU A 12 51.46 -2.94 -36.79
N PRO A 13 51.24 -1.91 -37.65
CA PRO A 13 50.87 -0.52 -37.47
C PRO A 13 49.85 0.13 -38.46
N PHE A 14 49.44 1.35 -38.14
CA PHE A 14 48.98 2.53 -38.93
C PHE A 14 49.03 2.51 -40.47
N ARG A 15 47.95 3.06 -41.09
CA ARG A 15 48.07 3.99 -42.21
C ARG A 15 46.86 4.92 -42.35
N THR A 16 47.13 6.23 -42.25
CA THR A 16 46.37 7.39 -42.67
C THR A 16 46.30 7.47 -44.18
N MET A 17 45.18 7.96 -44.73
CA MET A 17 45.18 8.68 -46.01
C MET A 17 43.98 9.65 -46.08
N ALA A 18 44.35 10.93 -46.31
CA ALA A 18 43.46 12.05 -46.63
C ALA A 18 43.49 12.29 -48.15
N ALA A 19 42.39 12.78 -48.72
CA ALA A 19 42.26 13.65 -49.88
C ALA A 19 40.78 13.79 -50.25
N LEU A 20 40.23 14.88 -50.32
CA LEU A 20 40.27 16.16 -51.12
C LEU A 20 39.02 16.28 -52.02
N LEU A 21 38.27 17.32 -51.76
CA LEU A 21 37.29 18.13 -52.51
C LEU A 21 36.92 17.79 -53.96
N CYS A 22 35.56 17.83 -54.19
CA CYS A 22 35.06 18.60 -55.34
C CYS A 22 33.64 19.12 -55.12
N LEU A 23 33.45 20.44 -55.22
CA LEU A 23 32.17 21.16 -55.30
C LEU A 23 31.51 20.91 -56.68
N CYS A 24 30.17 20.64 -56.63
CA CYS A 24 29.27 21.04 -57.70
C CYS A 24 27.95 21.46 -57.10
N ALA A 25 27.62 22.73 -57.24
CA ALA A 25 26.33 23.31 -56.88
C ALA A 25 25.34 23.05 -58.03
N VAL A 26 24.23 22.39 -57.71
CA VAL A 26 22.98 22.42 -58.47
C VAL A 26 21.84 22.74 -57.55
N GLY A 27 21.27 23.92 -57.73
CA GLY A 27 20.10 24.35 -56.99
C GLY A 27 18.85 23.59 -57.46
N LEU A 28 18.17 22.97 -56.52
CA LEU A 28 16.78 22.53 -56.67
C LEU A 28 16.04 22.98 -55.45
N SER A 29 15.07 23.88 -55.66
CA SER A 29 14.10 24.30 -54.68
C SER A 29 13.20 23.13 -54.32
N VAL A 30 13.29 22.64 -53.09
CA VAL A 30 12.37 21.67 -52.53
C VAL A 30 11.52 22.39 -51.50
N SER A 31 10.22 22.44 -51.78
CA SER A 31 9.13 22.84 -50.90
C SER A 31 9.31 22.20 -49.52
N ALA A 32 9.29 23.04 -48.48
CA ALA A 32 9.28 22.58 -47.10
C ALA A 32 7.96 21.82 -46.80
N ALA A 33 8.05 20.51 -46.70
CA ALA A 33 7.04 19.72 -46.08
C ALA A 33 7.10 19.97 -44.54
N GLU A 34 6.03 20.49 -43.99
CA GLU A 34 5.85 20.62 -42.53
C GLU A 34 6.06 19.25 -41.88
N LYS A 35 7.04 19.15 -40.99
CA LYS A 35 7.17 18.04 -40.05
C LYS A 35 5.93 18.00 -39.18
N PRO A 36 5.31 16.81 -38.95
CA PRO A 36 4.31 16.68 -37.93
C PRO A 36 4.92 17.09 -36.59
N ALA A 37 4.23 17.98 -35.87
CA ALA A 37 4.59 18.38 -34.54
C ALA A 37 4.69 17.10 -33.67
N ASP A 38 5.90 16.82 -33.20
CA ASP A 38 6.14 15.88 -32.12
C ASP A 38 5.25 16.32 -30.93
N LYS A 39 4.14 15.63 -30.73
CA LYS A 39 3.46 15.64 -29.43
C LYS A 39 4.50 15.15 -28.42
N LYS A 40 5.12 16.08 -27.69
CA LYS A 40 5.81 15.74 -26.46
C LYS A 40 4.82 14.91 -25.63
N ALA A 41 5.11 13.63 -25.47
CA ALA A 41 4.47 12.83 -24.46
C ALA A 41 4.69 13.57 -23.15
N ASP A 42 3.60 13.94 -22.51
CA ASP A 42 3.59 14.52 -21.17
C ASP A 42 4.12 13.42 -20.24
N THR A 43 5.43 13.45 -19.99
CA THR A 43 6.06 12.59 -18.98
C THR A 43 5.86 13.27 -17.62
N SER A 44 4.60 13.43 -17.19
CA SER A 44 4.32 13.62 -15.77
C SER A 44 4.80 12.34 -15.09
N ALA A 45 5.83 12.45 -14.27
CA ALA A 45 6.32 11.35 -13.45
C ALA A 45 5.13 10.79 -12.68
N ASP A 46 5.02 9.47 -12.62
CA ASP A 46 3.99 8.79 -11.85
C ASP A 46 4.28 9.06 -10.36
N THR A 47 3.61 10.06 -9.81
CA THR A 47 3.94 10.61 -8.49
C THR A 47 2.97 10.10 -7.43
N ALA A 48 3.46 10.05 -6.19
CA ALA A 48 2.63 9.75 -5.02
C ALA A 48 1.40 10.67 -4.99
N PRO A 49 0.23 10.15 -4.55
CA PRO A 49 -0.98 10.93 -4.40
C PRO A 49 -0.77 12.12 -3.46
N ARG A 50 -1.36 13.28 -3.79
CA ARG A 50 -1.23 14.48 -2.95
C ARG A 50 -1.87 14.28 -1.59
N ALA A 51 -1.17 14.68 -0.55
CA ALA A 51 -1.60 14.53 0.85
C ALA A 51 -2.87 15.33 1.21
N ASP A 52 -3.25 16.33 0.43
CA ASP A 52 -4.44 17.18 0.58
C ASP A 52 -5.64 16.75 -0.27
N SER A 53 -5.51 15.64 -1.02
CA SER A 53 -6.55 15.10 -1.88
C SER A 53 -7.73 14.55 -1.07
N GLN A 54 -8.96 14.67 -1.61
CA GLN A 54 -10.14 13.98 -1.09
C GLN A 54 -10.15 12.48 -1.43
N ASP A 55 -9.16 11.99 -2.16
CA ASP A 55 -9.01 10.61 -2.53
C ASP A 55 -8.53 9.72 -1.37
N TRP A 56 -8.65 8.42 -1.58
CA TRP A 56 -8.03 7.36 -0.75
C TRP A 56 -7.23 6.42 -1.67
N PRO A 57 -6.03 6.83 -2.11
CA PRO A 57 -5.34 6.17 -3.21
C PRO A 57 -4.53 4.93 -2.84
N SER A 58 -4.31 4.67 -1.54
CA SER A 58 -3.47 3.58 -1.05
C SER A 58 -3.91 3.12 0.33
N PHE A 59 -3.36 1.99 0.77
CA PHE A 59 -3.50 1.52 2.14
C PHE A 59 -3.11 2.62 3.14
N ARG A 60 -3.95 2.88 4.13
CA ARG A 60 -3.79 3.90 5.19
C ARG A 60 -3.67 5.35 4.71
N ASN A 61 -3.99 5.64 3.43
CA ASN A 61 -4.08 6.98 2.85
C ASN A 61 -2.78 7.80 2.90
N GLY A 62 -1.75 7.31 2.19
CA GLY A 62 -0.51 8.03 1.92
C GLY A 62 0.72 7.53 2.67
N ASN A 63 1.83 8.22 2.45
CA ASN A 63 3.18 7.78 2.81
C ASN A 63 3.39 7.57 4.30
N LEU A 64 2.76 8.38 5.15
CA LEU A 64 2.88 8.28 6.60
C LEU A 64 1.99 7.18 7.22
N GLN A 65 1.15 6.51 6.44
CA GLN A 65 0.28 5.41 6.88
C GLN A 65 -0.67 5.77 8.05
N GLN A 66 -1.10 7.04 8.15
CA GLN A 66 -1.83 7.58 9.31
C GLN A 66 -3.28 7.09 9.44
N GLY A 67 -3.88 6.57 8.36
CA GLY A 67 -5.26 6.10 8.39
C GLY A 67 -6.30 7.22 8.61
N VAL A 68 -6.01 8.42 8.10
CA VAL A 68 -6.87 9.61 8.22
C VAL A 68 -7.44 9.98 6.87
N ALA A 69 -8.76 10.11 6.79
CA ALA A 69 -9.46 10.59 5.60
C ALA A 69 -9.57 12.12 5.58
N ARG A 70 -9.53 12.70 4.38
CA ARG A 70 -9.54 14.16 4.13
C ARG A 70 -10.70 14.58 3.24
N THR A 71 -11.85 13.97 3.42
CA THR A 71 -13.09 14.25 2.70
C THR A 71 -14.20 14.56 3.69
N THR A 72 -15.45 14.62 3.24
CA THR A 72 -16.62 14.71 4.11
C THR A 72 -17.50 13.48 3.93
N LEU A 73 -18.13 13.01 4.99
CA LEU A 73 -19.20 12.01 4.91
C LEU A 73 -20.47 12.58 5.50
N PRO A 74 -21.66 12.19 5.01
CA PRO A 74 -22.91 12.58 5.67
C PRO A 74 -22.97 11.98 7.08
N GLU A 75 -23.71 12.63 7.98
CA GLU A 75 -23.94 12.10 9.34
C GLU A 75 -24.64 10.74 9.29
N LYS A 76 -25.64 10.61 8.41
CA LYS A 76 -26.32 9.35 8.16
C LYS A 76 -25.77 8.69 6.89
N LEU A 77 -25.25 7.47 7.04
CA LEU A 77 -24.75 6.66 5.94
C LEU A 77 -25.85 5.76 5.39
N ASP A 78 -26.16 5.94 4.11
CA ASP A 78 -27.04 5.04 3.35
C ASP A 78 -26.18 4.06 2.53
N LEU A 79 -26.62 2.80 2.42
CA LEU A 79 -26.06 1.87 1.44
C LEU A 79 -26.45 2.35 0.05
N LEU A 80 -25.44 2.66 -0.79
CA LEU A 80 -25.63 3.12 -2.17
C LEU A 80 -25.65 1.94 -3.12
N TRP A 81 -24.67 1.05 -3.00
CA TRP A 81 -24.57 -0.16 -3.81
C TRP A 81 -23.77 -1.27 -3.08
N LYS A 82 -23.94 -2.50 -3.57
CA LYS A 82 -23.20 -3.70 -3.19
C LYS A 82 -22.69 -4.36 -4.46
N TYR A 83 -21.40 -4.69 -4.51
CA TYR A 83 -20.77 -5.41 -5.61
C TYR A 83 -20.28 -6.78 -5.11
N PRO A 84 -20.77 -7.92 -5.69
CA PRO A 84 -20.41 -9.25 -5.19
C PRO A 84 -18.97 -9.63 -5.58
N SER A 85 -18.31 -10.42 -4.71
CA SER A 85 -17.02 -11.06 -4.98
C SER A 85 -17.11 -12.55 -4.69
N SER A 86 -16.53 -13.40 -5.54
CA SER A 86 -16.68 -14.85 -5.42
C SER A 86 -15.93 -15.48 -4.26
N ASP A 87 -14.82 -14.87 -3.77
CA ASP A 87 -14.00 -15.43 -2.69
C ASP A 87 -13.67 -14.41 -1.58
N GLY A 88 -14.37 -13.27 -1.61
CA GLY A 88 -14.21 -12.25 -0.61
C GLY A 88 -13.12 -11.22 -0.89
N ILE A 89 -13.07 -10.21 -0.04
CA ILE A 89 -12.19 -9.06 -0.15
C ILE A 89 -11.57 -8.80 1.22
N ALA A 90 -10.28 -9.09 1.37
CA ALA A 90 -9.49 -8.80 2.56
C ALA A 90 -8.70 -7.49 2.43
N SER A 91 -8.45 -7.03 1.20
CA SER A 91 -7.72 -5.80 0.90
C SER A 91 -8.56 -4.55 1.17
N THR A 92 -7.90 -3.42 1.42
CA THR A 92 -8.54 -2.09 1.44
C THR A 92 -8.67 -1.57 0.02
N ALA A 93 -9.88 -1.18 -0.40
CA ALA A 93 -10.08 -0.57 -1.71
C ALA A 93 -9.41 0.82 -1.81
N ALA A 94 -9.05 1.24 -3.01
CA ALA A 94 -8.64 2.60 -3.28
C ALA A 94 -9.77 3.40 -3.94
N ILE A 95 -9.87 4.70 -3.61
CA ILE A 95 -10.84 5.64 -4.18
C ILE A 95 -10.06 6.79 -4.79
N VAL A 96 -10.13 6.95 -6.11
CA VAL A 96 -9.43 8.03 -6.82
C VAL A 96 -10.34 8.65 -7.86
N GLY A 97 -10.69 9.92 -7.65
CA GLY A 97 -11.67 10.62 -8.47
C GLY A 97 -13.04 9.94 -8.40
N ASP A 98 -13.58 9.57 -9.54
CA ASP A 98 -14.89 8.91 -9.69
C ASP A 98 -14.79 7.38 -9.75
N LYS A 99 -13.68 6.78 -9.39
CA LYS A 99 -13.41 5.34 -9.48
C LYS A 99 -13.06 4.71 -8.14
N VAL A 100 -13.41 3.43 -8.00
CA VAL A 100 -13.00 2.52 -6.94
C VAL A 100 -12.17 1.40 -7.54
N TYR A 101 -11.05 1.09 -6.92
CA TYR A 101 -10.18 -0.01 -7.30
C TYR A 101 -10.19 -1.02 -6.16
N MET A 102 -10.62 -2.22 -6.43
CA MET A 102 -10.67 -3.31 -5.46
C MET A 102 -9.83 -4.51 -5.92
N ALA A 103 -9.36 -5.29 -4.98
CA ALA A 103 -8.63 -6.51 -5.24
C ALA A 103 -9.21 -7.63 -4.37
N GLY A 104 -9.55 -8.76 -5.00
CA GLY A 104 -10.24 -9.88 -4.38
C GLY A 104 -9.35 -11.09 -4.16
N LEU A 105 -9.74 -11.95 -3.23
CA LEU A 105 -9.09 -13.26 -3.00
C LEU A 105 -9.32 -14.23 -4.17
N ASN A 106 -10.23 -13.91 -5.08
CA ASN A 106 -10.51 -14.62 -6.32
C ASN A 106 -9.48 -14.35 -7.45
N GLY A 107 -8.44 -13.54 -7.18
CA GLY A 107 -7.40 -13.19 -8.15
C GLY A 107 -7.80 -12.12 -9.16
N TYR A 108 -8.86 -11.35 -8.89
CA TYR A 108 -9.26 -10.22 -9.71
C TYR A 108 -8.95 -8.89 -9.07
N VAL A 109 -8.51 -7.93 -9.91
CA VAL A 109 -8.47 -6.50 -9.61
C VAL A 109 -9.52 -5.84 -10.50
N GLU A 110 -10.41 -5.07 -9.91
CA GLU A 110 -11.53 -4.47 -10.61
C GLU A 110 -11.60 -2.97 -10.38
N CYS A 111 -11.89 -2.24 -11.44
CA CYS A 111 -12.21 -0.82 -11.39
C CYS A 111 -13.72 -0.64 -11.53
N LEU A 112 -14.34 0.04 -10.58
CA LEU A 112 -15.76 0.31 -10.56
C LEU A 112 -16.03 1.82 -10.60
N GLU A 113 -17.17 2.21 -11.13
CA GLU A 113 -17.68 3.58 -10.97
C GLU A 113 -18.06 3.82 -9.51
N LEU A 114 -17.53 4.86 -8.89
CA LEU A 114 -17.76 5.18 -7.47
C LEU A 114 -19.24 5.38 -7.14
N LYS A 115 -19.98 6.08 -8.01
CA LYS A 115 -21.39 6.40 -7.78
C LYS A 115 -22.34 5.21 -7.96
N THR A 116 -22.02 4.27 -8.83
CA THR A 116 -22.98 3.24 -9.26
C THR A 116 -22.55 1.82 -8.93
N GLY A 117 -21.26 1.60 -8.64
CA GLY A 117 -20.66 0.27 -8.49
C GLY A 117 -20.58 -0.53 -9.78
N LYS A 118 -20.82 0.10 -10.96
CA LYS A 118 -20.71 -0.60 -12.25
C LYS A 118 -19.25 -0.86 -12.61
N PRO A 119 -18.92 -2.07 -13.11
CA PRO A 119 -17.56 -2.38 -13.53
C PRO A 119 -17.16 -1.55 -14.76
N VAL A 120 -15.93 -1.07 -14.76
CA VAL A 120 -15.28 -0.33 -15.86
C VAL A 120 -14.30 -1.23 -16.58
N TRP A 121 -13.44 -1.91 -15.84
CA TRP A 121 -12.52 -2.94 -16.31
C TRP A 121 -12.21 -3.94 -15.19
N GLU A 122 -11.76 -5.13 -15.61
CA GLU A 122 -11.22 -6.16 -14.73
C GLU A 122 -9.84 -6.60 -15.20
N TYR A 123 -8.99 -7.00 -14.26
CA TYR A 123 -7.68 -7.60 -14.46
C TYR A 123 -7.60 -8.89 -13.66
N ARG A 124 -6.98 -9.92 -14.21
CA ARG A 124 -6.77 -11.20 -13.54
C ARG A 124 -5.29 -11.43 -13.26
N SER A 125 -4.94 -12.00 -12.10
CA SER A 125 -3.55 -12.27 -11.70
C SER A 125 -2.82 -13.25 -12.63
N ILE A 126 -3.57 -14.07 -13.40
CA ILE A 126 -3.03 -14.99 -14.40
C ILE A 126 -3.58 -14.70 -15.80
N GLU A 127 -2.81 -15.05 -16.84
CA GLU A 127 -3.22 -14.84 -18.24
C GLU A 127 -4.32 -15.78 -18.73
N ASN A 128 -4.62 -16.85 -17.97
CA ASN A 128 -5.64 -17.83 -18.37
C ASN A 128 -7.06 -17.25 -18.18
N PRO A 129 -7.86 -17.12 -19.24
CA PRO A 129 -9.20 -16.54 -19.16
C PRO A 129 -10.26 -17.49 -18.56
N ASP A 130 -9.95 -18.80 -18.39
CA ASP A 130 -10.90 -19.76 -17.82
C ASP A 130 -11.18 -19.42 -16.34
N PRO A 131 -12.40 -19.01 -15.98
CA PRO A 131 -12.73 -18.63 -14.60
C PRO A 131 -12.65 -19.78 -13.60
N LYS A 132 -12.61 -21.05 -14.09
CA LYS A 132 -12.46 -22.25 -13.26
C LYS A 132 -11.01 -22.53 -12.89
N LYS A 133 -10.04 -21.90 -13.54
CA LYS A 133 -8.63 -22.03 -13.18
C LYS A 133 -8.36 -21.19 -11.96
N PHE A 134 -7.67 -21.78 -10.98
CA PHE A 134 -7.20 -21.05 -9.81
C PHE A 134 -6.34 -19.85 -10.26
N ALA A 135 -6.60 -18.73 -9.66
CA ALA A 135 -5.81 -17.51 -9.80
C ALA A 135 -5.40 -17.04 -8.40
N PRO A 136 -4.10 -16.73 -8.18
CA PRO A 136 -3.64 -16.20 -6.89
C PRO A 136 -4.42 -14.97 -6.47
N GLY A 137 -4.88 -14.97 -5.23
CA GLY A 137 -5.65 -13.88 -4.66
C GLY A 137 -4.78 -12.67 -4.27
N PHE A 138 -5.44 -11.57 -3.96
CA PHE A 138 -4.79 -10.35 -3.52
C PHE A 138 -5.19 -10.01 -2.08
N LYS A 139 -4.24 -10.10 -1.15
CA LYS A 139 -4.35 -9.55 0.22
C LYS A 139 -3.77 -8.13 0.30
N SER A 140 -2.82 -7.83 -0.56
CA SER A 140 -2.26 -6.50 -0.76
C SER A 140 -3.33 -5.53 -1.26
N SER A 141 -3.35 -4.33 -0.70
CA SER A 141 -4.27 -3.27 -1.13
C SER A 141 -3.72 -2.54 -2.35
N PRO A 142 -4.55 -2.15 -3.33
CA PRO A 142 -4.10 -1.40 -4.48
C PRO A 142 -3.53 -0.03 -4.09
N LEU A 143 -2.37 0.31 -4.64
CA LEU A 143 -1.82 1.65 -4.71
C LEU A 143 -2.15 2.23 -6.07
N VAL A 144 -2.83 3.37 -6.10
CA VAL A 144 -3.29 4.02 -7.33
C VAL A 144 -2.60 5.35 -7.54
N THR A 145 -1.95 5.50 -8.67
CA THR A 145 -1.27 6.72 -9.10
C THR A 145 -2.00 7.38 -10.28
N ALA A 146 -1.39 8.35 -10.92
CA ALA A 146 -1.94 8.97 -12.13
C ALA A 146 -2.10 7.95 -13.27
N ASN A 147 -1.15 7.03 -13.42
CA ASN A 147 -1.04 6.12 -14.57
C ASN A 147 -1.28 4.66 -14.23
N GLY A 148 -1.01 4.23 -13.00
CA GLY A 148 -0.97 2.82 -12.64
C GLY A 148 -1.76 2.43 -11.40
N VAL A 149 -2.06 1.13 -11.31
CA VAL A 149 -2.54 0.42 -10.13
C VAL A 149 -1.52 -0.67 -9.80
N TYR A 150 -1.01 -0.69 -8.57
CA TYR A 150 0.11 -1.53 -8.15
C TYR A 150 -0.24 -2.35 -6.92
N LEU A 151 0.01 -3.65 -6.94
CA LEU A 151 -0.25 -4.55 -5.82
C LEU A 151 0.43 -5.91 -6.00
N GLY A 152 0.62 -6.65 -4.90
CA GLY A 152 1.17 -8.00 -4.88
C GLY A 152 0.10 -9.06 -4.72
N ASP A 153 0.35 -10.29 -5.24
CA ASP A 153 -0.51 -11.44 -5.09
C ASP A 153 0.07 -12.51 -4.13
N GLU A 154 -0.72 -13.54 -3.84
CA GLU A 154 -0.36 -14.66 -2.96
C GLU A 154 0.69 -15.61 -3.56
N ASP A 155 0.95 -15.57 -4.87
CA ASP A 155 2.05 -16.31 -5.51
C ASP A 155 3.35 -15.50 -5.56
N GLY A 156 3.37 -14.27 -5.02
CA GLY A 156 4.56 -13.42 -5.00
C GLY A 156 4.80 -12.67 -6.31
N VAL A 157 3.78 -12.47 -7.11
CA VAL A 157 3.87 -11.58 -8.26
C VAL A 157 3.40 -10.18 -7.87
N PHE A 158 4.22 -9.19 -8.16
CA PHE A 158 3.86 -7.78 -8.04
C PHE A 158 3.41 -7.28 -9.42
N HIS A 159 2.19 -6.77 -9.48
CA HIS A 159 1.52 -6.37 -10.71
C HIS A 159 1.48 -4.85 -10.83
N ALA A 160 1.77 -4.36 -12.05
CA ALA A 160 1.48 -2.99 -12.47
C ALA A 160 0.45 -3.03 -13.58
N ILE A 161 -0.65 -2.31 -13.39
CA ILE A 161 -1.82 -2.32 -14.25
C ILE A 161 -2.08 -0.89 -14.71
N ASP A 162 -2.32 -0.69 -15.99
CA ASP A 162 -2.70 0.61 -16.54
C ASP A 162 -4.05 1.04 -15.94
N ARG A 163 -4.04 2.18 -15.26
CA ARG A 163 -5.19 2.68 -14.52
C ARG A 163 -6.43 2.91 -15.38
N ALA A 164 -6.24 3.34 -16.63
CA ALA A 164 -7.34 3.69 -17.52
C ALA A 164 -7.97 2.47 -18.18
N THR A 165 -7.18 1.45 -18.50
CA THR A 165 -7.59 0.34 -19.36
C THR A 165 -7.65 -1.01 -18.67
N GLY A 166 -7.08 -1.17 -17.47
CA GLY A 166 -6.94 -2.45 -16.78
C GLY A 166 -5.92 -3.40 -17.42
N LYS A 167 -5.13 -2.94 -18.39
CA LYS A 167 -4.11 -3.78 -19.04
C LYS A 167 -2.83 -3.82 -18.20
N ARG A 168 -2.15 -4.97 -18.25
CA ARG A 168 -0.84 -5.12 -17.63
C ARG A 168 0.19 -4.15 -18.24
N LEU A 169 0.88 -3.39 -17.39
CA LEU A 169 2.06 -2.60 -17.75
C LEU A 169 3.32 -3.45 -17.64
N TRP A 170 3.55 -4.00 -16.46
CA TRP A 170 4.67 -4.90 -16.15
C TRP A 170 4.35 -5.77 -14.93
N MET A 171 5.19 -6.76 -14.68
CA MET A 171 5.14 -7.62 -13.49
C MET A 171 6.56 -7.82 -12.97
N PHE A 172 6.69 -8.04 -11.66
CA PHE A 172 7.91 -8.45 -10.99
C PHE A 172 7.61 -9.70 -10.15
N LYS A 173 8.54 -10.67 -10.11
CA LYS A 173 8.38 -11.91 -9.35
C LYS A 173 9.31 -11.90 -8.14
N ALA A 174 8.74 -11.97 -6.94
CA ALA A 174 9.40 -12.30 -5.68
C ALA A 174 9.32 -13.81 -5.43
N ASP A 175 10.05 -14.32 -4.44
CA ASP A 175 10.15 -15.75 -4.20
C ASP A 175 9.04 -16.30 -3.26
N ALA A 176 8.23 -15.42 -2.64
CA ALA A 176 7.08 -15.78 -1.81
C ALA A 176 5.98 -14.72 -1.87
N GLU A 177 4.86 -14.97 -1.18
CA GLU A 177 3.66 -14.12 -1.12
C GLU A 177 3.98 -12.64 -0.87
N ILE A 178 3.23 -11.74 -1.54
CA ILE A 178 3.29 -10.29 -1.31
C ILE A 178 1.94 -9.85 -0.72
N ILE A 179 1.85 -9.82 0.60
CA ILE A 179 0.66 -9.32 1.31
C ILE A 179 0.80 -7.87 1.75
N SER A 180 2.03 -7.37 1.82
CA SER A 180 2.34 -5.97 2.03
C SER A 180 1.71 -5.10 0.95
N SER A 181 1.05 -4.02 1.35
CA SER A 181 0.57 -3.01 0.40
C SER A 181 1.70 -2.05 0.05
N ALA A 182 1.81 -1.73 -1.23
CA ALA A 182 2.90 -0.89 -1.71
C ALA A 182 2.77 0.57 -1.27
N ASN A 183 3.91 1.25 -1.21
CA ASN A 183 4.00 2.70 -1.08
C ASN A 183 4.96 3.27 -2.15
N ILE A 184 4.86 4.56 -2.46
CA ILE A 184 5.58 5.18 -3.57
C ILE A 184 6.19 6.51 -3.17
N THR A 185 7.41 6.79 -3.67
CA THR A 185 8.05 8.10 -3.59
C THR A 185 8.87 8.35 -4.85
N GLY A 186 8.60 9.48 -5.52
CA GLY A 186 9.23 9.77 -6.82
C GLY A 186 8.95 8.65 -7.82
N ASP A 187 10.02 8.08 -8.36
CA ASP A 187 10.01 6.97 -9.32
C ASP A 187 10.20 5.58 -8.67
N LYS A 188 10.19 5.50 -7.34
CA LYS A 188 10.44 4.28 -6.58
C LYS A 188 9.17 3.77 -5.91
N ILE A 189 8.88 2.48 -6.06
CA ILE A 189 7.79 1.77 -5.39
C ILE A 189 8.37 0.72 -4.45
N LEU A 190 7.86 0.69 -3.21
CA LEU A 190 8.36 -0.16 -2.13
C LEU A 190 7.26 -1.11 -1.66
N PHE A 191 7.64 -2.38 -1.39
CA PHE A 191 6.76 -3.37 -0.76
C PHE A 191 7.59 -4.46 -0.08
N GLY A 192 7.01 -5.12 0.91
CA GLY A 192 7.59 -6.27 1.58
C GLY A 192 7.08 -7.59 1.00
N SER A 193 7.84 -8.68 1.19
CA SER A 193 7.44 -10.03 0.80
C SER A 193 7.74 -11.03 1.92
N TYR A 194 7.08 -12.17 1.87
CA TYR A 194 7.30 -13.31 2.77
C TYR A 194 8.60 -14.07 2.45
N ASP A 195 9.32 -13.69 1.40
CA ASP A 195 10.68 -14.15 1.13
C ASP A 195 11.76 -13.43 1.95
N ASN A 196 11.37 -12.66 2.97
CA ASN A 196 12.21 -11.89 3.88
C ASN A 196 12.85 -10.64 3.24
N PHE A 197 12.37 -10.16 2.10
CA PHE A 197 12.90 -8.95 1.49
C PHE A 197 11.92 -7.77 1.51
N LEU A 198 12.47 -6.59 1.75
CA LEU A 198 11.89 -5.33 1.31
C LEU A 198 12.41 -5.04 -0.10
N TYR A 199 11.51 -4.80 -1.03
CA TYR A 199 11.83 -4.49 -2.43
C TYR A 199 11.63 -3.01 -2.74
N CYS A 200 12.51 -2.48 -3.58
CA CYS A 200 12.36 -1.19 -4.24
C CYS A 200 12.48 -1.38 -5.75
N LEU A 201 11.41 -1.06 -6.47
CA LEU A 201 11.36 -1.16 -7.93
C LEU A 201 11.21 0.22 -8.54
N ASN A 202 11.65 0.35 -9.81
CA ASN A 202 11.32 1.50 -10.63
C ASN A 202 9.84 1.41 -11.05
N VAL A 203 9.05 2.46 -10.79
CA VAL A 203 7.61 2.48 -11.08
C VAL A 203 7.30 2.37 -12.58
N LYS A 204 8.22 2.82 -13.45
CA LYS A 204 8.00 2.89 -14.89
C LYS A 204 8.01 1.51 -15.56
N ASP A 205 8.91 0.63 -15.14
CA ASP A 205 9.17 -0.64 -15.85
C ASP A 205 9.30 -1.86 -14.93
N GLY A 206 9.19 -1.68 -13.61
CA GLY A 206 9.30 -2.74 -12.62
C GLY A 206 10.71 -3.28 -12.42
N SER A 207 11.73 -2.63 -12.98
CA SER A 207 13.13 -3.04 -12.77
C SER A 207 13.53 -2.89 -11.31
N LEU A 208 14.30 -3.87 -10.81
CA LEU A 208 14.80 -3.85 -9.44
C LEU A 208 15.82 -2.73 -9.26
N VAL A 209 15.53 -1.79 -8.34
CA VAL A 209 16.47 -0.76 -7.94
C VAL A 209 17.39 -1.33 -6.85
N TRP A 210 16.78 -1.87 -5.80
CA TRP A 210 17.47 -2.60 -4.73
C TRP A 210 16.49 -3.51 -3.98
N LYS A 211 17.02 -4.47 -3.23
CA LYS A 211 16.28 -5.22 -2.22
C LYS A 211 17.10 -5.30 -0.93
N PHE A 212 16.41 -5.28 0.20
CA PHE A 212 17.00 -5.35 1.54
C PHE A 212 16.51 -6.62 2.23
N GLU A 213 17.46 -7.47 2.68
CA GLU A 213 17.17 -8.73 3.36
C GLU A 213 16.97 -8.50 4.87
N THR A 214 15.94 -9.13 5.42
CA THR A 214 15.64 -9.20 6.86
C THR A 214 15.71 -10.66 7.34
N ASP A 215 15.66 -10.87 8.66
CA ASP A 215 15.73 -12.22 9.25
C ASP A 215 14.34 -12.87 9.39
N GLY A 216 13.29 -12.27 8.83
CA GLY A 216 11.91 -12.76 8.90
C GLY A 216 11.00 -12.10 7.86
N TYR A 217 9.76 -12.57 7.77
CA TYR A 217 8.77 -12.08 6.79
C TYR A 217 8.56 -10.57 6.89
N VAL A 218 8.57 -9.88 5.75
CA VAL A 218 8.24 -8.45 5.66
C VAL A 218 6.79 -8.32 5.20
N ASN A 219 5.87 -8.36 6.16
CA ASN A 219 4.42 -8.30 5.91
C ASN A 219 3.80 -6.91 6.08
N CYS A 220 4.51 -5.98 6.74
CA CYS A 220 4.04 -4.61 6.89
C CYS A 220 4.08 -3.83 5.57
N SER A 221 3.15 -2.90 5.43
CA SER A 221 3.22 -1.89 4.37
C SER A 221 4.21 -0.79 4.78
N PRO A 222 5.22 -0.49 3.95
CA PRO A 222 6.28 0.44 4.33
C PRO A 222 5.73 1.87 4.45
N ALA A 223 5.95 2.52 5.58
CA ALA A 223 5.77 3.97 5.71
C ALA A 223 6.98 4.70 5.12
N ILE A 224 6.79 5.95 4.67
CA ILE A 224 7.85 6.76 4.06
C ILE A 224 7.86 8.15 4.70
N VAL A 225 9.04 8.57 5.16
CA VAL A 225 9.33 9.93 5.63
C VAL A 225 10.59 10.43 4.93
N ASP A 226 10.50 11.53 4.20
CA ASP A 226 11.59 12.06 3.41
C ASP A 226 12.21 10.97 2.49
N HIS A 227 13.46 10.58 2.73
CA HIS A 227 14.16 9.51 2.01
C HIS A 227 14.32 8.22 2.85
N PHE A 228 13.57 8.08 3.96
CA PHE A 228 13.57 6.88 4.79
C PHE A 228 12.29 6.07 4.66
N THR A 229 12.43 4.75 4.76
CA THR A 229 11.32 3.82 4.92
C THR A 229 11.55 2.91 6.13
N PHE A 230 10.44 2.40 6.67
CA PHE A 230 10.44 1.64 7.92
C PHE A 230 10.02 0.20 7.63
N VAL A 231 10.84 -0.75 8.08
CA VAL A 231 10.54 -2.18 8.03
C VAL A 231 10.21 -2.66 9.44
N THR A 232 9.00 -3.17 9.59
CA THR A 232 8.53 -3.88 10.78
C THR A 232 8.03 -5.24 10.32
N GLY A 233 8.56 -6.32 10.88
CA GLY A 233 8.27 -7.67 10.39
C GLY A 233 8.34 -8.72 11.48
N CYS A 234 8.48 -9.97 11.06
CA CYS A 234 8.56 -11.13 11.95
C CYS A 234 9.98 -11.40 12.46
N ASP A 235 10.89 -10.46 12.36
CA ASP A 235 12.28 -10.56 12.83
C ASP A 235 12.55 -9.79 14.12
N GLU A 236 11.48 -9.31 14.77
CA GLU A 236 11.54 -8.59 16.06
C GLU A 236 12.35 -7.28 16.02
N GLN A 237 12.55 -6.73 14.82
CA GLN A 237 13.33 -5.51 14.61
C GLN A 237 12.47 -4.40 13.98
N LEU A 238 12.72 -3.18 14.40
CA LEU A 238 12.41 -2.00 13.60
C LEU A 238 13.67 -1.60 12.84
N ARG A 239 13.61 -1.55 11.52
CA ARG A 239 14.71 -1.06 10.69
C ARG A 239 14.30 0.19 9.95
N VAL A 240 15.20 1.16 9.89
CA VAL A 240 15.08 2.36 9.05
C VAL A 240 16.03 2.20 7.88
N ILE A 241 15.46 2.24 6.67
CA ILE A 241 16.21 2.03 5.42
C ILE A 241 16.22 3.32 4.63
N ASP A 242 17.38 3.72 4.15
CA ASP A 242 17.54 4.82 3.22
C ASP A 242 17.06 4.38 1.83
N ILE A 243 16.04 5.06 1.29
CA ILE A 243 15.36 4.69 0.04
C ILE A 243 16.26 4.89 -1.18
N ASP A 244 17.18 5.85 -1.14
CA ASP A 244 18.04 6.15 -2.28
C ASP A 244 19.13 5.11 -2.47
N THR A 245 19.62 4.54 -1.37
CA THR A 245 20.74 3.60 -1.38
C THR A 245 20.36 2.16 -1.09
N GLY A 246 19.16 1.90 -0.54
CA GLY A 246 18.74 0.58 -0.04
C GLY A 246 19.52 0.11 1.19
N LYS A 247 20.28 0.98 1.85
CA LYS A 247 21.09 0.63 3.03
C LYS A 247 20.34 0.91 4.32
N GLN A 248 20.61 0.07 5.32
CA GLN A 248 20.10 0.30 6.66
C GLN A 248 20.75 1.54 7.27
N HIS A 249 19.90 2.49 7.69
CA HIS A 249 20.30 3.69 8.44
C HIS A 249 20.40 3.40 9.92
N SER A 250 19.37 2.77 10.49
CA SER A 250 19.35 2.36 11.91
C SER A 250 18.53 1.09 12.12
N GLN A 251 18.67 0.49 13.29
CA GLN A 251 17.98 -0.72 13.71
C GLN A 251 17.74 -0.67 15.22
N MET A 252 16.56 -1.15 15.63
CA MET A 252 16.17 -1.24 17.04
C MET A 252 15.47 -2.57 17.32
N PRO A 253 15.94 -3.37 18.31
CA PRO A 253 15.23 -4.57 18.72
C PRO A 253 13.93 -4.20 19.46
N LEU A 254 12.83 -4.80 19.06
CA LEU A 254 11.52 -4.63 19.69
C LEU A 254 11.13 -5.83 20.55
N MET A 255 11.84 -6.95 20.42
CA MET A 255 11.63 -8.21 21.15
C MET A 255 10.21 -8.78 20.96
N THR A 256 9.56 -8.47 19.85
CA THR A 256 8.23 -8.93 19.51
C THR A 256 8.01 -8.85 18.01
N TYR A 257 7.23 -9.79 17.47
CA TYR A 257 6.80 -9.76 16.07
C TYR A 257 5.84 -8.61 15.80
N LEU A 258 5.91 -8.06 14.59
CA LEU A 258 5.04 -7.01 14.10
C LEU A 258 4.34 -7.48 12.82
N ILE A 259 3.02 -7.41 12.82
CA ILE A 259 2.17 -7.71 11.66
C ILE A 259 1.55 -6.42 11.14
N ALA A 260 1.25 -5.50 12.05
CA ALA A 260 0.69 -4.20 11.72
C ALA A 260 1.72 -3.31 11.01
N SER A 261 1.23 -2.50 10.07
CA SER A 261 2.06 -1.48 9.41
C SER A 261 2.26 -0.28 10.32
N PRO A 262 3.46 0.32 10.32
CA PRO A 262 3.75 1.49 11.14
C PRO A 262 3.03 2.73 10.63
N ALA A 263 2.54 3.56 11.53
CA ALA A 263 2.01 4.88 11.25
C ALA A 263 2.94 5.94 11.82
N ILE A 264 3.20 7.01 11.07
CA ILE A 264 4.22 8.02 11.43
C ILE A 264 3.58 9.38 11.71
N TRP A 265 4.03 10.01 12.79
CA TRP A 265 3.74 11.40 13.11
C TRP A 265 5.00 12.09 13.61
N GLU A 266 5.53 13.03 12.83
CA GLU A 266 6.83 13.65 13.10
C GLU A 266 7.95 12.60 13.25
N ASP A 267 8.66 12.60 14.38
CA ASP A 267 9.73 11.66 14.65
C ASP A 267 9.27 10.37 15.36
N ASP A 268 7.97 10.26 15.62
CA ASP A 268 7.37 9.10 16.29
C ASP A 268 6.72 8.11 15.31
N LEU A 269 6.99 6.83 15.52
CA LEU A 269 6.37 5.68 14.87
C LEU A 269 5.40 5.00 15.85
N TYR A 270 4.20 4.66 15.39
CA TYR A 270 3.15 4.00 16.17
C TYR A 270 2.80 2.67 15.54
N VAL A 271 2.81 1.59 16.32
CA VAL A 271 2.50 0.25 15.83
C VAL A 271 1.93 -0.64 16.94
N GLY A 272 0.98 -1.51 16.55
CA GLY A 272 0.52 -2.60 17.40
C GLY A 272 1.44 -3.81 17.29
N THR A 273 1.67 -4.51 18.42
CA THR A 273 2.62 -5.62 18.51
C THR A 273 1.95 -6.96 18.76
N TYR A 274 2.69 -8.04 18.52
CA TYR A 274 2.25 -9.38 18.87
C TYR A 274 2.28 -9.64 20.38
N ALA A 275 3.09 -8.87 21.15
CA ALA A 275 3.12 -8.89 22.61
C ALA A 275 1.94 -8.18 23.27
N SER A 276 0.87 -7.89 22.52
CA SER A 276 -0.35 -7.26 23.03
C SER A 276 -0.17 -5.80 23.47
N GLU A 277 0.72 -5.08 22.80
CA GLU A 277 1.02 -3.69 23.10
C GLU A 277 0.77 -2.78 21.89
N ILE A 278 0.41 -1.54 22.14
CA ILE A 278 0.55 -0.44 21.20
C ILE A 278 1.76 0.37 21.68
N ILE A 279 2.74 0.56 20.83
CA ILE A 279 3.97 1.27 21.18
C ILE A 279 4.14 2.53 20.34
N SER A 280 4.78 3.53 20.95
CA SER A 280 5.36 4.68 20.26
C SER A 280 6.87 4.57 20.34
N VAL A 281 7.53 4.75 19.19
CA VAL A 281 8.98 4.69 19.06
C VAL A 281 9.46 5.99 18.42
N ASP A 282 10.35 6.70 19.08
CA ASP A 282 11.18 7.72 18.44
C ASP A 282 12.20 7.00 17.56
N TRP A 283 11.98 7.07 16.23
CA TRP A 283 12.78 6.30 15.28
C TRP A 283 14.16 6.92 15.03
N LYS A 284 14.35 8.21 15.31
CA LYS A 284 15.65 8.89 15.21
C LYS A 284 16.55 8.52 16.37
N GLU A 285 15.98 8.53 17.58
CA GLU A 285 16.71 8.17 18.81
C GLU A 285 16.74 6.65 19.07
N SER A 286 16.03 5.85 18.23
CA SER A 286 15.87 4.40 18.40
C SER A 286 15.41 4.02 19.81
N LYS A 287 14.31 4.66 20.27
CA LYS A 287 13.86 4.55 21.67
C LYS A 287 12.34 4.39 21.74
N VAL A 288 11.87 3.43 22.56
CA VAL A 288 10.45 3.37 22.93
C VAL A 288 10.11 4.57 23.80
N VAL A 289 9.16 5.39 23.34
CA VAL A 289 8.65 6.58 24.05
C VAL A 289 7.65 6.15 25.12
N TRP A 290 6.70 5.30 24.71
CA TRP A 290 5.71 4.71 25.61
C TRP A 290 5.21 3.37 25.05
N SER A 291 4.68 2.54 25.95
CA SER A 291 3.95 1.31 25.64
C SER A 291 2.60 1.32 26.37
N TYR A 292 1.54 0.94 25.65
CA TYR A 292 0.23 0.69 26.22
C TYR A 292 -0.12 -0.79 26.09
N LYS A 293 -0.43 -1.44 27.21
CA LYS A 293 -0.92 -2.82 27.31
C LYS A 293 -2.23 -2.85 28.11
N ASP A 294 -3.26 -3.55 27.61
CA ASP A 294 -4.47 -3.77 28.41
C ASP A 294 -4.14 -4.76 29.56
N PRO A 295 -4.28 -4.35 30.83
CA PRO A 295 -3.89 -5.20 31.97
C PRO A 295 -4.77 -6.44 32.15
N LYS A 296 -5.88 -6.54 31.43
CA LYS A 296 -6.86 -7.63 31.56
C LYS A 296 -6.84 -8.63 30.41
N LYS A 297 -6.18 -8.31 29.29
CA LYS A 297 -6.23 -9.12 28.08
C LYS A 297 -4.90 -9.09 27.35
N GLU A 298 -4.41 -10.27 27.00
CA GLU A 298 -3.18 -10.46 26.23
C GLU A 298 -3.51 -11.08 24.88
N TYR A 299 -3.75 -10.22 23.89
CA TYR A 299 -4.01 -10.62 22.50
C TYR A 299 -3.30 -9.67 21.54
N PRO A 300 -2.73 -10.17 20.44
CA PRO A 300 -1.98 -9.36 19.51
C PRO A 300 -2.82 -8.31 18.80
N TYR A 301 -2.16 -7.23 18.38
CA TYR A 301 -2.72 -6.25 17.47
C TYR A 301 -2.28 -6.57 16.04
N HIS A 302 -3.25 -6.88 15.18
CA HIS A 302 -3.01 -7.10 13.75
C HIS A 302 -3.41 -5.87 12.92
N SER A 303 -4.29 -5.02 13.44
CA SER A 303 -4.68 -3.79 12.77
C SER A 303 -3.58 -2.73 12.82
N SER A 304 -3.38 -2.02 11.74
CA SER A 304 -2.52 -0.83 11.70
C SER A 304 -3.22 0.35 12.35
N ALA A 305 -2.52 1.08 13.21
CA ALA A 305 -3.10 2.18 13.97
C ALA A 305 -3.56 3.33 13.06
N ALA A 306 -4.66 4.00 13.45
CA ALA A 306 -5.00 5.31 12.95
C ALA A 306 -4.53 6.38 13.93
N ILE A 307 -3.88 7.43 13.44
CA ILE A 307 -3.27 8.45 14.29
C ILE A 307 -3.67 9.87 13.89
N THR A 308 -3.90 10.68 14.90
CA THR A 308 -4.09 12.15 14.78
C THR A 308 -3.10 12.87 15.70
N GLU A 309 -3.13 14.17 15.71
CA GLU A 309 -2.32 14.97 16.65
C GLU A 309 -2.48 14.52 18.12
N THR A 310 -3.65 14.04 18.50
CA THR A 310 -4.00 13.75 19.90
C THR A 310 -4.30 12.29 20.21
N HIS A 311 -4.67 11.47 19.21
CA HIS A 311 -5.18 10.13 19.43
C HIS A 311 -4.43 9.07 18.60
N VAL A 312 -4.28 7.88 19.18
CA VAL A 312 -3.92 6.63 18.49
C VAL A 312 -5.06 5.65 18.69
N VAL A 313 -5.61 5.10 17.58
CA VAL A 313 -6.71 4.14 17.62
C VAL A 313 -6.28 2.84 16.94
N ALA A 314 -6.44 1.70 17.61
CA ALA A 314 -6.11 0.38 17.06
C ALA A 314 -7.18 -0.65 17.40
N GLY A 315 -7.39 -1.61 16.51
CA GLY A 315 -8.22 -2.79 16.72
C GLY A 315 -7.40 -3.95 17.27
N GLY A 316 -7.94 -4.68 18.24
CA GLY A 316 -7.26 -5.81 18.88
C GLY A 316 -7.97 -7.15 18.63
N ARG A 317 -7.22 -8.25 18.66
CA ARG A 317 -7.78 -9.61 18.66
C ARG A 317 -8.43 -9.98 19.98
N ASP A 318 -8.29 -9.15 21.00
CA ASP A 318 -9.06 -9.19 22.25
C ASP A 318 -10.54 -8.79 22.10
N LYS A 319 -10.97 -8.55 20.85
CA LYS A 319 -12.32 -8.09 20.47
C LYS A 319 -12.64 -6.68 20.97
N GLN A 320 -11.64 -5.81 20.98
CA GLN A 320 -11.81 -4.42 21.38
C GLN A 320 -11.19 -3.47 20.37
N VAL A 321 -11.69 -2.25 20.35
CA VAL A 321 -11.05 -1.09 19.75
C VAL A 321 -10.51 -0.24 20.89
N HIS A 322 -9.22 0.09 20.82
CA HIS A 322 -8.50 0.86 21.82
C HIS A 322 -8.20 2.24 21.29
N CYS A 323 -8.35 3.26 22.14
CA CYS A 323 -7.93 4.61 21.88
C CYS A 323 -7.06 5.10 23.03
N VAL A 324 -5.87 5.57 22.69
CA VAL A 324 -4.93 6.15 23.66
C VAL A 324 -4.50 7.54 23.23
N GLU A 325 -4.04 8.35 24.19
CA GLU A 325 -3.46 9.65 23.95
C GLU A 325 -2.12 9.49 23.21
N ARG A 326 -1.96 10.16 22.06
CA ARG A 326 -0.78 9.98 21.21
C ARG A 326 0.54 10.27 21.91
N LYS A 327 0.62 11.33 22.71
CA LYS A 327 1.88 11.74 23.34
C LYS A 327 2.30 10.88 24.53
N THR A 328 1.36 10.23 25.19
CA THR A 328 1.65 9.57 26.48
C THR A 328 1.29 8.10 26.54
N GLY A 329 0.53 7.57 25.56
CA GLY A 329 -0.02 6.23 25.59
C GLY A 329 -1.11 6.00 26.64
N LYS A 330 -1.57 7.04 27.34
CA LYS A 330 -2.63 6.90 28.35
C LYS A 330 -3.94 6.50 27.68
N PRO A 331 -4.68 5.48 28.23
CA PRO A 331 -5.95 5.07 27.68
C PRO A 331 -6.98 6.20 27.79
N ILE A 332 -7.69 6.47 26.70
CA ILE A 332 -8.81 7.39 26.63
C ILE A 332 -10.12 6.59 26.72
N TRP A 333 -10.28 5.61 25.83
CA TRP A 333 -11.42 4.70 25.84
C TRP A 333 -11.06 3.36 25.18
N LYS A 334 -11.87 2.36 25.49
CA LYS A 334 -11.87 1.08 24.79
C LYS A 334 -13.30 0.56 24.67
N ILE A 335 -13.63 0.02 23.51
CA ILE A 335 -15.00 -0.44 23.18
C ILE A 335 -14.93 -1.89 22.71
N SER A 336 -15.78 -2.73 23.30
CA SER A 336 -15.88 -4.14 22.92
C SER A 336 -16.71 -4.32 21.67
N THR A 337 -16.21 -5.13 20.75
CA THR A 337 -16.93 -5.77 19.65
C THR A 337 -17.24 -7.22 20.02
N ARG A 338 -17.95 -7.98 19.17
CA ARG A 338 -18.22 -9.40 19.43
C ARG A 338 -17.22 -10.33 18.74
N GLY A 339 -16.45 -9.81 17.78
CA GLY A 339 -15.41 -10.51 17.04
C GLY A 339 -14.06 -9.80 17.16
N ARG A 340 -12.99 -10.46 16.72
CA ARG A 340 -11.66 -9.81 16.61
C ARG A 340 -11.72 -8.61 15.66
N VAL A 341 -10.80 -7.66 15.86
CA VAL A 341 -10.71 -6.44 15.05
C VAL A 341 -9.36 -6.42 14.34
N ASP A 342 -9.29 -7.14 13.22
CA ASP A 342 -8.11 -7.16 12.34
C ASP A 342 -8.16 -6.01 11.31
N SER A 343 -9.37 -5.50 11.03
CA SER A 343 -9.60 -4.28 10.25
C SER A 343 -8.91 -3.08 10.88
N SER A 344 -8.15 -2.34 10.09
CA SER A 344 -7.44 -1.14 10.57
C SER A 344 -8.39 0.06 10.63
N PRO A 345 -8.50 0.76 11.78
CA PRO A 345 -9.39 1.90 11.94
C PRO A 345 -9.06 3.05 10.97
N VAL A 346 -10.08 3.80 10.56
CA VAL A 346 -9.95 5.02 9.77
C VAL A 346 -10.60 6.18 10.50
N ILE A 347 -9.90 7.30 10.60
CA ILE A 347 -10.39 8.51 11.26
C ILE A 347 -10.82 9.55 10.21
N LEU A 348 -12.00 10.10 10.38
CA LEU A 348 -12.50 11.25 9.63
C LEU A 348 -13.03 12.31 10.62
N GLY A 349 -12.28 13.38 10.85
CA GLY A 349 -12.62 14.39 11.85
C GLY A 349 -12.75 13.76 13.24
N ASN A 350 -13.97 13.80 13.83
CA ASN A 350 -14.25 13.19 15.14
C ASN A 350 -14.91 11.77 15.04
N ARG A 351 -14.81 11.12 13.89
CA ARG A 351 -15.46 9.83 13.61
C ARG A 351 -14.40 8.78 13.36
N VAL A 352 -14.56 7.59 13.95
CA VAL A 352 -13.68 6.42 13.75
C VAL A 352 -14.50 5.30 13.11
N PHE A 353 -14.03 4.78 11.98
CA PHE A 353 -14.66 3.67 11.26
C PHE A 353 -13.79 2.43 11.35
N VAL A 354 -14.39 1.27 11.64
CA VAL A 354 -13.65 0.00 11.73
C VAL A 354 -14.58 -1.19 11.50
N GLY A 355 -14.08 -2.22 10.82
CA GLY A 355 -14.73 -3.50 10.67
C GLY A 355 -14.39 -4.46 11.81
N SER A 356 -15.21 -5.50 12.00
CA SER A 356 -14.94 -6.56 12.96
C SER A 356 -15.39 -7.92 12.40
N SER A 357 -14.71 -8.99 12.81
CA SER A 357 -15.09 -10.37 12.48
C SER A 357 -16.47 -10.79 13.05
N ASP A 358 -17.18 -9.91 13.74
CA ASP A 358 -18.58 -10.13 14.08
C ASP A 358 -19.56 -9.71 12.97
N GLY A 359 -19.04 -9.36 11.80
CA GLY A 359 -19.79 -8.94 10.62
C GLY A 359 -20.31 -7.52 10.68
N ASN A 360 -19.83 -6.70 11.61
CA ASN A 360 -20.29 -5.33 11.74
C ASN A 360 -19.21 -4.33 11.34
N LEU A 361 -19.63 -3.33 10.57
CA LEU A 361 -18.93 -2.07 10.40
C LEU A 361 -19.42 -1.11 11.48
N TYR A 362 -18.50 -0.57 12.26
CA TYR A 362 -18.76 0.34 13.37
C TYR A 362 -18.30 1.75 13.04
N GLU A 363 -19.01 2.71 13.62
CA GLU A 363 -18.60 4.10 13.71
C GLU A 363 -18.64 4.54 15.18
N PHE A 364 -17.53 5.08 15.67
CA PHE A 364 -17.37 5.58 17.03
C PHE A 364 -17.03 7.07 17.03
N ASP A 365 -17.43 7.75 18.10
CA ASP A 365 -16.94 9.08 18.43
C ASP A 365 -15.49 9.00 18.90
N LEU A 366 -14.59 9.74 18.27
CA LEU A 366 -13.15 9.71 18.57
C LEU A 366 -12.82 10.14 19.99
N LYS A 367 -13.58 11.10 20.56
CA LYS A 367 -13.30 11.67 21.89
C LYS A 367 -13.66 10.75 23.03
N ASN A 368 -14.76 9.99 22.89
CA ASN A 368 -15.33 9.25 24.02
C ASN A 368 -15.66 7.77 23.72
N GLY A 369 -15.51 7.32 22.48
CA GLY A 369 -15.77 5.94 22.05
C GLY A 369 -17.25 5.58 21.92
N ASN A 370 -18.19 6.51 22.09
CA ASN A 370 -19.61 6.20 21.90
C ASN A 370 -19.89 5.71 20.49
N THR A 371 -20.68 4.63 20.37
CA THR A 371 -21.12 4.14 19.07
C THR A 371 -22.09 5.14 18.44
N LEU A 372 -21.69 5.77 17.35
CA LEU A 372 -22.52 6.69 16.58
C LEU A 372 -23.39 5.96 15.57
N TRP A 373 -22.82 4.94 14.93
CA TRP A 373 -23.52 4.12 13.93
C TRP A 373 -22.93 2.71 13.87
N LYS A 374 -23.73 1.75 13.45
CA LYS A 374 -23.34 0.37 13.26
C LYS A 374 -24.15 -0.26 12.15
N LYS A 375 -23.50 -1.04 11.27
CA LYS A 375 -24.14 -1.77 10.20
C LYS A 375 -23.64 -3.21 10.16
N ASN A 376 -24.56 -4.17 10.26
CA ASN A 376 -24.25 -5.57 10.02
C ASN A 376 -24.22 -5.84 8.50
N LEU A 377 -23.12 -6.43 8.01
CA LEU A 377 -22.90 -6.80 6.60
C LEU A 377 -23.05 -8.33 6.39
N GLY A 378 -23.12 -9.10 7.48
CA GLY A 378 -23.41 -10.54 7.47
C GLY A 378 -22.18 -11.44 7.45
N ASP A 379 -21.01 -10.90 7.07
CA ASP A 379 -19.76 -11.66 6.90
C ASP A 379 -18.60 -11.01 7.66
N ASP A 380 -17.52 -11.76 7.90
CA ASP A 380 -16.29 -11.26 8.52
C ASP A 380 -15.78 -10.03 7.78
N ILE A 381 -15.39 -8.99 8.54
CA ILE A 381 -14.80 -7.77 8.02
C ILE A 381 -13.35 -7.68 8.51
N THR A 382 -12.42 -8.19 7.72
CA THR A 382 -10.97 -8.07 7.93
C THR A 382 -10.40 -6.92 7.11
N ALA A 383 -10.99 -6.61 5.96
CA ALA A 383 -10.67 -5.44 5.17
C ALA A 383 -10.79 -4.15 5.99
N SER A 384 -9.95 -3.16 5.69
CA SER A 384 -10.04 -1.85 6.32
C SER A 384 -10.94 -0.91 5.51
N PRO A 385 -11.67 0.03 6.15
CA PRO A 385 -12.44 1.02 5.44
C PRO A 385 -11.56 1.91 4.54
N ALA A 386 -12.07 2.29 3.37
CA ALA A 386 -11.55 3.37 2.55
C ALA A 386 -12.56 4.52 2.56
N ILE A 387 -12.10 5.74 2.80
CA ILE A 387 -12.98 6.90 2.85
C ILE A 387 -12.41 8.00 1.94
N GLY A 388 -13.12 8.25 0.84
CA GLY A 388 -12.71 9.24 -0.16
C GLY A 388 -13.89 9.75 -0.97
N GLN A 389 -13.77 10.94 -1.53
CA GLN A 389 -14.77 11.53 -2.44
C GLN A 389 -16.22 11.47 -1.91
N GLY A 390 -16.40 11.67 -0.59
CA GLY A 390 -17.72 11.64 0.04
C GLY A 390 -18.33 10.25 0.24
N HIS A 391 -17.54 9.18 0.07
CA HIS A 391 -17.98 7.78 0.15
C HIS A 391 -17.13 6.97 1.12
N LEU A 392 -17.74 5.96 1.72
CA LEU A 392 -17.08 4.92 2.50
C LEU A 392 -17.23 3.58 1.76
N ILE A 393 -16.10 2.92 1.53
CA ILE A 393 -16.02 1.62 0.87
C ILE A 393 -15.45 0.59 1.85
N ILE A 394 -16.04 -0.62 1.87
CA ILE A 394 -15.57 -1.73 2.72
C ILE A 394 -15.85 -3.07 2.07
N GLY A 395 -14.87 -3.97 2.14
CA GLY A 395 -14.98 -5.37 1.72
C GLY A 395 -15.36 -6.30 2.85
N THR A 396 -15.95 -7.45 2.53
CA THR A 396 -16.17 -8.57 3.46
C THR A 396 -15.47 -9.82 2.97
N GLU A 397 -14.95 -10.63 3.91
CA GLU A 397 -14.16 -11.83 3.63
C GLU A 397 -15.00 -13.08 3.83
N SER A 398 -15.66 -13.55 2.77
CA SER A 398 -16.32 -14.86 2.72
C SER A 398 -16.43 -15.32 1.26
N ARG A 399 -16.79 -16.59 1.05
CA ARG A 399 -17.06 -17.13 -0.31
C ARG A 399 -18.09 -16.34 -1.11
N ASN A 400 -19.00 -15.66 -0.44
CA ASN A 400 -20.01 -14.79 -1.04
C ASN A 400 -19.81 -13.33 -0.59
N GLY A 401 -18.54 -12.96 -0.33
CA GLY A 401 -18.18 -11.62 0.09
C GLY A 401 -18.58 -10.54 -0.91
N ALA A 402 -18.50 -9.32 -0.50
CA ALA A 402 -18.86 -8.21 -1.36
C ALA A 402 -18.12 -6.93 -0.96
N LEU A 403 -18.06 -6.01 -1.91
CA LEU A 403 -17.71 -4.62 -1.66
C LEU A 403 -18.99 -3.80 -1.43
N TYR A 404 -19.01 -3.01 -0.39
CA TYR A 404 -20.12 -2.15 -0.02
C TYR A 404 -19.71 -0.69 -0.13
N CYS A 405 -20.58 0.13 -0.67
CA CYS A 405 -20.42 1.57 -0.73
C CYS A 405 -21.50 2.27 0.07
N PHE A 406 -21.08 3.16 0.95
CA PHE A 406 -21.95 4.00 1.75
C PHE A 406 -21.69 5.48 1.47
N GLY A 407 -22.75 6.28 1.56
CA GLY A 407 -22.71 7.72 1.32
C GLY A 407 -24.08 8.36 1.50
N LYS A 408 -24.29 9.50 0.83
CA LYS A 408 -25.58 10.19 0.77
C LYS A 408 -26.36 9.73 -0.46
N LYS A 409 -27.60 9.26 -0.26
CA LYS A 409 -28.56 9.05 -1.35
C LYS A 409 -29.03 10.35 -1.96
#